data_f6f7272df6bcd1fc45ff01137ce265e6
#
_entry.id   f6f7272df6bcd1fc45ff01137ce265e6
#
_cell.length_a   1.000
_cell.length_b   1.000
_cell.length_c   1.000
_cell.angle_alpha   90.00
_cell.angle_beta   90.00
_cell.angle_gamma   90.00
#
_symmetry.space_group_name_H-M   'P 1'
#
loop_
_entity.id
_entity.type
_entity.pdbx_description
1 polymer ?
#
loop_
_entity_poly.entity_id
_entity_poly.type
_entity_poly.pdbx_seq_one_letter_code
_entity_poly.pdbx_strand_id
1 'polypeptide(L)'
;MVSLPPMNRIIITLVALALLSACTTKDERRASIKRPIIDLKLKTTPVKDQGRSSLCWVFGMLATIETEHLMQGDSVNLSVAYVARMALRQRMQDAYLSRGTRPQHLRGMASNALALIAQHGLLAYDTYHVENNSIFASLVNKTYNLCRVTMAHREGLARLHERFNDLMDNAIGSLPKTQYLYGAGYTFGEFGRSVCRKDEYVALTSFTHHPFNSAFVLEVNDNVNRDYFYNLPIDTLVAITERSLKAGHPVCWEGDTSEEGFDFVEGYARLPQHSTAPTQEMRQVAFETLRTTDDHCMAIVGLAHDSQGKRYFIMKNSWGTDNAFKGFMFMSIDYFKLKTIALWAQQDCV
;
A
#
# COMPACT_ATOMS: atom_id res chain seq x y z
N MET A 1 34.05 -41.05 -10.81
CA MET A 1 33.61 -39.83 -11.53
C MET A 1 32.69 -40.24 -12.66
N VAL A 2 31.39 -40.08 -12.51
CA VAL A 2 30.42 -40.42 -13.54
C VAL A 2 30.33 -39.20 -14.48
N SER A 3 30.82 -39.38 -15.71
CA SER A 3 30.71 -38.36 -16.76
C SER A 3 29.27 -38.34 -17.28
N LEU A 4 28.60 -37.18 -17.15
CA LEU A 4 27.28 -36.97 -17.74
C LEU A 4 27.32 -37.16 -19.27
N PRO A 5 26.30 -37.74 -19.88
CA PRO A 5 26.24 -37.96 -21.33
C PRO A 5 26.24 -36.61 -22.07
N PRO A 6 26.78 -36.53 -23.31
CA PRO A 6 27.02 -35.29 -24.03
C PRO A 6 25.75 -34.44 -24.25
N MET A 7 24.58 -35.05 -24.36
CA MET A 7 23.30 -34.39 -24.55
C MET A 7 22.88 -33.54 -23.34
N ASN A 8 23.17 -34.00 -22.10
CA ASN A 8 22.87 -33.21 -20.89
C ASN A 8 23.81 -32.01 -20.73
N ARG A 9 25.04 -32.06 -21.26
CA ARG A 9 25.96 -30.92 -21.24
C ARG A 9 25.49 -29.81 -22.16
N ILE A 10 24.96 -30.14 -23.34
CA ILE A 10 24.43 -29.17 -24.31
C ILE A 10 23.18 -28.48 -23.72
N ILE A 11 22.28 -29.20 -23.09
CA ILE A 11 21.08 -28.64 -22.45
C ILE A 11 21.45 -27.71 -21.31
N ILE A 12 22.38 -28.10 -20.43
CA ILE A 12 22.85 -27.24 -19.33
C ILE A 12 23.52 -25.97 -19.86
N THR A 13 24.30 -26.07 -20.94
CA THR A 13 24.95 -24.90 -21.55
C THR A 13 23.92 -23.96 -22.20
N LEU A 14 22.90 -24.49 -22.88
CA LEU A 14 21.83 -23.69 -23.49
C LEU A 14 20.96 -22.99 -22.43
N VAL A 15 20.66 -23.68 -21.31
CA VAL A 15 19.92 -23.06 -20.20
C VAL A 15 20.76 -21.98 -19.52
N ALA A 16 22.05 -22.20 -19.32
CA ALA A 16 22.95 -21.19 -18.76
C ALA A 16 23.11 -19.96 -19.69
N LEU A 17 23.21 -20.16 -21.00
CA LEU A 17 23.23 -19.06 -21.98
C LEU A 17 21.90 -18.31 -22.03
N ALA A 18 20.76 -18.99 -21.94
CA ALA A 18 19.44 -18.34 -21.89
C ALA A 18 19.23 -17.52 -20.62
N LEU A 19 19.74 -18.00 -19.47
CA LEU A 19 19.71 -17.23 -18.22
C LEU A 19 20.64 -16.00 -18.27
N LEU A 20 21.82 -16.11 -18.87
CA LEU A 20 22.75 -14.99 -19.04
C LEU A 20 22.19 -13.94 -20.02
N SER A 21 21.55 -14.36 -21.12
CA SER A 21 20.94 -13.42 -22.05
C SER A 21 19.69 -12.73 -21.46
N ALA A 22 18.94 -13.40 -20.59
CA ALA A 22 17.81 -12.79 -19.88
C ALA A 22 18.26 -11.72 -18.86
N CYS A 23 19.39 -11.93 -18.18
CA CYS A 23 19.99 -10.92 -17.28
C CYS A 23 20.54 -9.73 -18.06
N THR A 24 21.26 -9.94 -19.16
CA THR A 24 21.80 -8.83 -19.96
C THR A 24 20.71 -7.96 -20.57
N THR A 25 19.63 -8.54 -21.07
CA THR A 25 18.48 -7.77 -21.63
C THR A 25 17.76 -6.95 -20.57
N LYS A 26 17.64 -7.43 -19.32
CA LYS A 26 17.02 -6.68 -18.21
C LYS A 26 17.86 -5.47 -17.81
N ASP A 27 19.16 -5.63 -17.72
CA ASP A 27 20.08 -4.56 -17.35
C ASP A 27 20.24 -3.51 -18.47
N GLU A 28 20.30 -3.92 -19.73
CA GLU A 28 20.32 -3.03 -20.88
C GLU A 28 19.02 -2.22 -20.99
N ARG A 29 17.87 -2.84 -20.76
CA ARG A 29 16.57 -2.16 -20.71
C ARG A 29 16.53 -1.13 -19.60
N ARG A 30 17.04 -1.45 -18.40
CA ARG A 30 17.14 -0.50 -17.27
C ARG A 30 18.09 0.67 -17.57
N ALA A 31 19.21 0.42 -18.25
CA ALA A 31 20.17 1.45 -18.62
C ALA A 31 19.64 2.44 -19.65
N SER A 32 18.71 2.02 -20.52
CA SER A 32 18.10 2.86 -21.55
C SER A 32 16.97 3.76 -21.02
N ILE A 33 16.50 3.55 -19.78
CA ILE A 33 15.39 4.30 -19.20
C ILE A 33 15.80 5.75 -18.95
N LYS A 34 15.13 6.69 -19.62
CA LYS A 34 15.33 8.13 -19.38
C LYS A 34 14.88 8.47 -17.96
N ARG A 35 15.78 9.08 -17.18
CA ARG A 35 15.50 9.49 -15.80
C ARG A 35 14.83 10.87 -15.80
N PRO A 36 13.73 11.04 -15.06
CA PRO A 36 13.13 12.36 -14.87
C PRO A 36 14.04 13.26 -14.03
N ILE A 37 13.84 14.56 -14.19
CA ILE A 37 14.45 15.58 -13.33
C ILE A 37 13.59 15.67 -12.07
N ILE A 38 14.22 15.54 -10.91
CA ILE A 38 13.53 15.61 -9.62
C ILE A 38 13.44 17.08 -9.21
N ASP A 39 12.21 17.59 -9.07
CA ASP A 39 11.95 18.95 -8.60
C ASP A 39 11.93 19.00 -7.07
N LEU A 40 11.29 18.00 -6.46
CA LEU A 40 11.15 17.87 -5.02
C LEU A 40 11.06 16.38 -4.67
N LYS A 41 11.80 15.96 -3.64
CA LYS A 41 11.63 14.63 -3.05
C LYS A 41 11.75 14.71 -1.54
N LEU A 42 10.72 14.28 -0.85
CA LEU A 42 10.68 14.19 0.61
C LEU A 42 11.60 13.07 1.10
N LYS A 43 12.08 13.19 2.34
CA LYS A 43 12.83 12.10 3.00
C LYS A 43 11.90 10.91 3.23
N THR A 44 12.39 9.70 3.02
CA THR A 44 11.59 8.49 3.21
C THR A 44 12.39 7.43 3.95
N THR A 45 11.70 6.56 4.69
CA THR A 45 12.27 5.29 5.16
C THR A 45 12.60 4.38 3.97
N PRO A 46 13.43 3.33 4.14
CA PRO A 46 13.68 2.34 3.08
C PRO A 46 12.38 1.77 2.49
N VAL A 47 12.44 1.42 1.21
CA VAL A 47 11.33 0.72 0.55
C VAL A 47 11.20 -0.68 1.13
N LYS A 48 9.98 -1.03 1.53
CA LYS A 48 9.62 -2.36 2.05
C LYS A 48 9.02 -3.24 0.94
N ASP A 49 8.90 -4.53 1.20
CA ASP A 49 8.27 -5.48 0.27
C ASP A 49 7.05 -6.13 0.92
N GLN A 50 5.88 -5.94 0.32
CA GLN A 50 4.63 -6.57 0.77
C GLN A 50 4.56 -8.05 0.36
N GLY A 51 5.41 -8.51 -0.55
CA GLY A 51 5.36 -9.83 -1.13
C GLY A 51 4.01 -10.12 -1.80
N ARG A 52 3.47 -11.31 -1.56
CA ARG A 52 2.16 -11.72 -2.10
C ARG A 52 0.98 -11.37 -1.17
N SER A 53 1.18 -10.47 -0.21
CA SER A 53 0.09 -10.05 0.68
C SER A 53 -0.77 -8.96 0.04
N SER A 54 -2.05 -8.88 0.44
CA SER A 54 -2.95 -7.78 0.05
C SER A 54 -2.90 -6.65 1.10
N LEU A 55 -1.68 -6.24 1.49
CA LEU A 55 -1.43 -5.23 2.53
C LEU A 55 -0.94 -3.89 1.99
N CYS A 56 -1.06 -3.63 0.68
CA CYS A 56 -0.63 -2.37 0.05
C CYS A 56 -1.14 -1.14 0.81
N TRP A 57 -2.38 -1.15 1.26
CA TRP A 57 -3.01 -0.08 2.02
C TRP A 57 -2.33 0.19 3.39
N VAL A 58 -1.82 -0.86 4.06
CA VAL A 58 -1.01 -0.70 5.28
C VAL A 58 0.34 -0.11 4.92
N PHE A 59 1.03 -0.67 3.92
CA PHE A 59 2.34 -0.18 3.49
C PHE A 59 2.29 1.26 3.01
N GLY A 60 1.30 1.63 2.19
CA GLY A 60 1.12 2.98 1.67
C GLY A 60 0.87 4.00 2.78
N MET A 61 -0.06 3.69 3.70
CA MET A 61 -0.39 4.61 4.79
C MET A 61 0.76 4.73 5.80
N LEU A 62 1.38 3.63 6.22
CA LEU A 62 2.52 3.69 7.14
C LEU A 62 3.71 4.41 6.51
N ALA A 63 3.99 4.22 5.21
CA ALA A 63 5.04 4.97 4.52
C ALA A 63 4.74 6.47 4.45
N THR A 64 3.47 6.86 4.37
CA THR A 64 3.03 8.25 4.45
C THR A 64 3.31 8.83 5.85
N ILE A 65 2.88 8.15 6.92
CA ILE A 65 3.14 8.57 8.30
C ILE A 65 4.66 8.64 8.58
N GLU A 66 5.43 7.64 8.19
CA GLU A 66 6.89 7.61 8.35
C GLU A 66 7.56 8.80 7.64
N THR A 67 7.12 9.13 6.44
CA THR A 67 7.65 10.27 5.66
C THR A 67 7.31 11.60 6.33
N GLU A 68 6.09 11.75 6.85
CA GLU A 68 5.65 12.92 7.60
C GLU A 68 6.61 13.21 8.78
N HIS A 69 6.88 12.19 9.60
CA HIS A 69 7.80 12.30 10.75
C HIS A 69 9.23 12.66 10.31
N LEU A 70 9.74 12.04 9.25
CA LEU A 70 11.07 12.37 8.72
C LEU A 70 11.20 13.82 8.26
N MET A 71 10.12 14.39 7.72
CA MET A 71 10.08 15.80 7.32
C MET A 71 10.03 16.75 8.51
N GLN A 72 9.43 16.32 9.64
CA GLN A 72 9.43 17.05 10.91
C GLN A 72 10.73 16.91 11.70
N GLY A 73 11.69 16.10 11.21
CA GLY A 73 13.00 15.88 11.87
C GLY A 73 12.99 14.73 12.88
N ASP A 74 11.90 13.99 12.96
CA ASP A 74 11.75 12.77 13.74
C ASP A 74 12.00 11.53 12.86
N SER A 75 12.27 10.37 13.45
CA SER A 75 12.51 9.14 12.70
C SER A 75 11.72 7.99 13.31
N VAL A 76 10.69 7.58 12.61
CA VAL A 76 9.88 6.41 12.97
C VAL A 76 9.90 5.39 11.84
N ASN A 77 9.95 4.12 12.21
CA ASN A 77 9.78 2.97 11.31
C ASN A 77 8.71 2.07 11.89
N LEU A 78 7.61 1.86 11.15
CA LEU A 78 6.37 1.35 11.70
C LEU A 78 6.13 -0.12 11.32
N SER A 79 5.53 -0.89 12.24
CA SER A 79 5.26 -2.31 12.08
C SER A 79 4.02 -2.57 11.22
N VAL A 80 4.24 -2.97 9.99
CA VAL A 80 3.17 -3.51 9.12
C VAL A 80 2.59 -4.80 9.71
N ALA A 81 3.44 -5.67 10.28
CA ALA A 81 3.02 -6.96 10.84
C ALA A 81 2.02 -6.79 11.99
N TYR A 82 2.19 -5.74 12.81
CA TYR A 82 1.25 -5.43 13.88
C TYR A 82 -0.13 -5.02 13.34
N VAL A 83 -0.17 -4.07 12.40
CA VAL A 83 -1.42 -3.61 11.79
C VAL A 83 -2.12 -4.76 11.07
N ALA A 84 -1.36 -5.59 10.34
CA ALA A 84 -1.89 -6.78 9.65
C ALA A 84 -2.49 -7.80 10.63
N ARG A 85 -1.83 -8.03 11.79
CA ARG A 85 -2.35 -8.90 12.85
C ARG A 85 -3.68 -8.37 13.42
N MET A 86 -3.77 -7.05 13.64
CA MET A 86 -5.01 -6.43 14.12
C MET A 86 -6.13 -6.49 13.07
N ALA A 87 -5.79 -6.27 11.78
CA ALA A 87 -6.73 -6.44 10.68
C ALA A 87 -7.28 -7.87 10.60
N LEU A 88 -6.42 -8.90 10.66
CA LEU A 88 -6.84 -10.30 10.69
C LEU A 88 -7.77 -10.61 11.86
N ARG A 89 -7.43 -10.09 13.06
CA ARG A 89 -8.27 -10.28 14.26
C ARG A 89 -9.65 -9.68 14.06
N GLN A 90 -9.73 -8.46 13.55
CA GLN A 90 -11.00 -7.78 13.29
C GLN A 90 -11.83 -8.53 12.24
N ARG A 91 -11.22 -8.88 11.10
CA ARG A 91 -11.91 -9.63 10.02
C ARG A 91 -12.45 -10.98 10.51
N MET A 92 -11.66 -11.70 11.29
CA MET A 92 -12.08 -12.97 11.88
C MET A 92 -13.26 -12.80 12.83
N GLN A 93 -13.22 -11.78 13.70
CA GLN A 93 -14.31 -11.47 14.61
C GLN A 93 -15.60 -11.08 13.85
N ASP A 94 -15.49 -10.24 12.84
CA ASP A 94 -16.63 -9.82 12.01
C ASP A 94 -17.25 -11.01 11.26
N ALA A 95 -16.42 -11.89 10.71
CA ALA A 95 -16.90 -13.11 10.05
C ALA A 95 -17.58 -14.04 11.05
N TYR A 96 -17.05 -14.21 12.26
CA TYR A 96 -17.67 -15.01 13.31
C TYR A 96 -19.04 -14.46 13.71
N LEU A 97 -19.13 -13.16 14.01
CA LEU A 97 -20.38 -12.51 14.43
C LEU A 97 -21.42 -12.43 13.31
N SER A 98 -20.98 -12.33 12.06
CA SER A 98 -21.86 -12.36 10.89
C SER A 98 -22.22 -13.79 10.42
N ARG A 99 -21.85 -14.82 11.20
CA ARG A 99 -22.04 -16.23 10.85
C ARG A 99 -21.47 -16.62 9.48
N GLY A 100 -20.30 -16.05 9.15
CA GLY A 100 -19.58 -16.32 7.90
C GLY A 100 -20.10 -15.57 6.68
N THR A 101 -21.05 -14.65 6.83
CA THR A 101 -21.55 -13.83 5.69
C THR A 101 -20.58 -12.71 5.28
N ARG A 102 -19.72 -12.25 6.18
CA ARG A 102 -18.64 -11.31 5.85
C ARG A 102 -17.41 -12.06 5.42
N PRO A 103 -16.83 -11.69 4.27
CA PRO A 103 -15.61 -12.35 3.77
C PRO A 103 -14.40 -12.05 4.64
N GLN A 104 -13.51 -13.02 4.76
CA GLN A 104 -12.22 -12.84 5.40
C GLN A 104 -11.14 -12.64 4.32
N HIS A 105 -10.75 -11.41 4.10
CA HIS A 105 -9.61 -11.03 3.25
C HIS A 105 -8.85 -9.89 3.90
N LEU A 106 -7.62 -9.65 3.45
CA LEU A 106 -6.80 -8.53 3.95
C LEU A 106 -6.82 -7.32 3.00
N ARG A 107 -7.72 -7.29 2.02
CA ARG A 107 -7.92 -6.07 1.22
C ARG A 107 -8.56 -4.99 2.08
N GLY A 108 -8.25 -3.75 1.79
CA GLY A 108 -8.74 -2.58 2.52
C GLY A 108 -8.13 -1.30 1.98
N MET A 109 -8.54 -0.17 2.53
CA MET A 109 -8.07 1.16 2.18
C MET A 109 -7.24 1.78 3.32
N ALA A 110 -6.52 2.86 3.07
CA ALA A 110 -5.71 3.53 4.09
C ALA A 110 -6.52 4.01 5.30
N SER A 111 -7.82 4.33 5.14
CA SER A 111 -8.75 4.60 6.26
C SER A 111 -8.82 3.44 7.25
N ASN A 112 -8.75 2.19 6.76
CA ASN A 112 -8.75 1.01 7.65
C ASN A 112 -7.47 0.95 8.49
N ALA A 113 -6.30 1.34 7.94
CA ALA A 113 -5.06 1.42 8.71
C ALA A 113 -5.17 2.47 9.81
N LEU A 114 -5.67 3.66 9.48
CA LEU A 114 -5.89 4.75 10.45
C LEU A 114 -6.86 4.32 11.57
N ALA A 115 -7.96 3.66 11.23
CA ALA A 115 -8.92 3.14 12.22
C ALA A 115 -8.28 2.10 13.14
N LEU A 116 -7.48 1.16 12.61
CA LEU A 116 -6.78 0.16 13.41
C LEU A 116 -5.73 0.79 14.32
N ILE A 117 -4.99 1.79 13.85
CA ILE A 117 -4.03 2.56 14.67
C ILE A 117 -4.74 3.27 15.80
N ALA A 118 -5.85 3.95 15.52
CA ALA A 118 -6.65 4.65 16.54
C ALA A 118 -7.21 3.69 17.59
N GLN A 119 -7.63 2.48 17.19
CA GLN A 119 -8.25 1.49 18.07
C GLN A 119 -7.23 0.67 18.88
N HIS A 120 -6.14 0.24 18.25
CA HIS A 120 -5.21 -0.74 18.81
C HIS A 120 -3.82 -0.16 19.13
N GLY A 121 -3.55 1.07 18.69
CA GLY A 121 -2.22 1.66 18.76
C GLY A 121 -1.30 1.12 17.68
N LEU A 122 0.02 1.20 17.93
CA LEU A 122 1.04 0.86 16.94
C LEU A 122 2.28 0.29 17.62
N LEU A 123 3.09 -0.43 16.88
CA LEU A 123 4.42 -0.88 17.25
C LEU A 123 5.47 -0.37 16.26
N ALA A 124 6.68 -0.16 16.74
CA ALA A 124 7.83 0.07 15.89
C ALA A 124 8.20 -1.21 15.10
N TYR A 125 8.77 -1.05 13.92
CA TYR A 125 9.22 -2.13 13.06
C TYR A 125 10.21 -3.06 13.78
N ASP A 126 11.22 -2.49 14.43
CA ASP A 126 12.26 -3.25 15.14
C ASP A 126 11.72 -4.04 16.34
N THR A 127 10.56 -3.63 16.87
CA THR A 127 9.90 -4.33 17.98
C THR A 127 9.08 -5.53 17.50
N TYR A 128 8.44 -5.42 16.33
CA TYR A 128 7.58 -6.48 15.79
C TYR A 128 7.52 -6.42 14.27
N HIS A 129 8.19 -7.34 13.59
CA HIS A 129 8.17 -7.44 12.13
C HIS A 129 8.25 -8.89 11.68
N VAL A 130 8.06 -9.11 10.38
CA VAL A 130 8.27 -10.39 9.70
C VAL A 130 9.18 -10.17 8.50
N GLU A 131 10.07 -11.13 8.25
CA GLU A 131 11.01 -11.07 7.12
C GLU A 131 10.30 -11.18 5.76
N ASN A 132 9.24 -11.98 5.71
CA ASN A 132 8.48 -12.22 4.48
C ASN A 132 6.99 -11.99 4.69
N ASN A 133 6.51 -10.84 4.22
CA ASN A 133 5.10 -10.45 4.34
C ASN A 133 4.13 -11.35 3.53
N SER A 134 4.63 -12.21 2.63
CA SER A 134 3.78 -13.20 1.93
C SER A 134 3.11 -14.20 2.89
N ILE A 135 3.61 -14.35 4.13
CA ILE A 135 3.01 -15.20 5.15
C ILE A 135 1.55 -14.82 5.43
N PHE A 136 1.21 -13.53 5.32
CA PHE A 136 -0.14 -13.04 5.58
C PHE A 136 -1.17 -13.61 4.60
N ALA A 137 -0.80 -13.92 3.36
CA ALA A 137 -1.68 -14.60 2.42
C ALA A 137 -2.12 -15.99 2.92
N SER A 138 -1.21 -16.74 3.59
CA SER A 138 -1.53 -18.02 4.20
C SER A 138 -2.31 -17.88 5.50
N LEU A 139 -2.03 -16.83 6.29
CA LEU A 139 -2.69 -16.57 7.56
C LEU A 139 -4.17 -16.22 7.38
N VAL A 140 -4.55 -15.57 6.28
CA VAL A 140 -5.97 -15.37 5.92
C VAL A 140 -6.73 -16.71 5.90
N ASN A 141 -6.21 -17.70 5.18
CA ASN A 141 -6.85 -19.02 5.08
C ASN A 141 -6.87 -19.75 6.42
N LYS A 142 -5.80 -19.67 7.22
CA LYS A 142 -5.73 -20.29 8.55
C LYS A 142 -6.73 -19.66 9.51
N THR A 143 -6.86 -18.33 9.53
CA THR A 143 -7.86 -17.62 10.37
C THR A 143 -9.28 -17.89 9.92
N TYR A 144 -9.53 -18.02 8.62
CA TYR A 144 -10.81 -18.45 8.09
C TYR A 144 -11.21 -19.85 8.59
N ASN A 145 -10.30 -20.81 8.50
CA ASN A 145 -10.53 -22.15 8.98
C ASN A 145 -10.75 -22.19 10.51
N LEU A 146 -9.96 -21.40 11.25
CA LEU A 146 -10.10 -21.25 12.69
C LEU A 146 -11.51 -20.76 13.05
N CYS A 147 -11.96 -19.71 12.37
CA CYS A 147 -13.32 -19.15 12.56
C CYS A 147 -14.40 -20.22 12.29
N ARG A 148 -14.30 -20.96 11.17
CA ARG A 148 -15.24 -22.05 10.83
C ARG A 148 -15.30 -23.15 11.88
N VAL A 149 -14.14 -23.61 12.35
CA VAL A 149 -14.04 -24.67 13.37
C VAL A 149 -14.69 -24.18 14.68
N THR A 150 -14.35 -22.95 15.12
CA THR A 150 -14.91 -22.37 16.35
C THR A 150 -16.42 -22.21 16.28
N MET A 151 -16.98 -21.80 15.12
CA MET A 151 -18.42 -21.74 14.88
C MET A 151 -19.09 -23.13 14.93
N ALA A 152 -18.48 -24.13 14.27
CA ALA A 152 -19.01 -25.50 14.23
C ALA A 152 -19.10 -26.12 15.63
N HIS A 153 -18.11 -25.84 16.49
CA HIS A 153 -18.09 -26.29 17.89
C HIS A 153 -18.91 -25.39 18.83
N ARG A 154 -19.54 -24.32 18.33
CA ARG A 154 -20.32 -23.37 19.13
C ARG A 154 -19.53 -22.75 20.28
N GLU A 155 -18.24 -22.56 20.10
CA GLU A 155 -17.36 -21.92 21.08
C GLU A 155 -17.51 -20.38 21.00
N GLY A 156 -17.30 -19.69 22.11
CA GLY A 156 -17.46 -18.22 22.18
C GLY A 156 -16.28 -17.42 21.64
N LEU A 157 -16.45 -16.10 21.53
CA LEU A 157 -15.41 -15.17 21.05
C LEU A 157 -14.10 -15.23 21.87
N ALA A 158 -14.20 -15.44 23.18
CA ALA A 158 -13.00 -15.56 24.03
C ALA A 158 -12.09 -16.71 23.57
N ARG A 159 -12.69 -17.88 23.27
CA ARG A 159 -11.95 -19.03 22.77
C ARG A 159 -11.42 -18.81 21.36
N LEU A 160 -12.20 -18.12 20.50
CA LEU A 160 -11.73 -17.74 19.17
C LEU A 160 -10.49 -16.84 19.25
N HIS A 161 -10.51 -15.84 20.12
CA HIS A 161 -9.37 -14.93 20.29
C HIS A 161 -8.14 -15.63 20.91
N GLU A 162 -8.32 -16.54 21.86
CA GLU A 162 -7.24 -17.34 22.40
C GLU A 162 -6.54 -18.13 21.30
N ARG A 163 -7.29 -18.94 20.54
CA ARG A 163 -6.76 -19.71 19.41
C ARG A 163 -6.14 -18.84 18.31
N PHE A 164 -6.70 -17.66 18.07
CA PHE A 164 -6.11 -16.70 17.15
C PHE A 164 -4.75 -16.21 17.63
N ASN A 165 -4.63 -15.86 18.92
CA ASN A 165 -3.36 -15.45 19.47
C ASN A 165 -2.32 -16.57 19.39
N ASP A 166 -2.67 -17.82 19.74
CA ASP A 166 -1.79 -18.98 19.60
C ASP A 166 -1.34 -19.17 18.15
N LEU A 167 -2.27 -19.05 17.18
CA LEU A 167 -1.94 -19.14 15.76
C LEU A 167 -0.96 -18.05 15.32
N MET A 168 -1.18 -16.79 15.73
CA MET A 168 -0.31 -15.68 15.38
C MET A 168 1.05 -15.78 16.08
N ASP A 169 1.07 -16.08 17.37
CA ASP A 169 2.30 -16.20 18.14
C ASP A 169 3.23 -17.28 17.59
N ASN A 170 2.66 -18.42 17.16
CA ASN A 170 3.41 -19.49 16.51
C ASN A 170 3.87 -19.14 15.08
N ALA A 171 3.16 -18.27 14.36
CA ALA A 171 3.44 -17.97 12.96
C ALA A 171 4.36 -16.74 12.78
N ILE A 172 4.17 -15.70 13.57
CA ILE A 172 4.82 -14.39 13.40
C ILE A 172 5.33 -13.79 14.72
N GLY A 173 5.39 -14.59 15.79
CA GLY A 173 5.89 -14.19 17.09
C GLY A 173 4.85 -13.55 18.01
N SER A 174 5.12 -13.63 19.32
CA SER A 174 4.26 -13.07 20.35
C SER A 174 4.40 -11.56 20.43
N LEU A 175 3.28 -10.88 20.75
CA LEU A 175 3.32 -9.45 21.00
C LEU A 175 4.05 -9.15 22.32
N PRO A 176 4.92 -8.13 22.36
CA PRO A 176 5.50 -7.66 23.61
C PRO A 176 4.40 -7.03 24.50
N LYS A 177 4.66 -6.92 25.79
CA LYS A 177 3.73 -6.21 26.70
C LYS A 177 3.83 -4.69 26.54
N THR A 178 5.03 -4.19 26.30
CA THR A 178 5.38 -2.78 26.12
C THR A 178 6.49 -2.70 25.08
N GLN A 179 6.72 -1.53 24.50
CA GLN A 179 7.89 -1.27 23.67
C GLN A 179 8.74 -0.17 24.27
N TYR A 180 10.05 -0.28 24.09
CA TYR A 180 11.02 0.72 24.56
C TYR A 180 11.62 1.41 23.35
N LEU A 181 11.44 2.73 23.27
CA LEU A 181 11.93 3.57 22.17
C LEU A 181 12.50 4.85 22.76
N TYR A 182 13.64 5.30 22.26
CA TYR A 182 14.27 6.57 22.67
C TYR A 182 14.46 6.70 24.20
N GLY A 183 14.68 5.58 24.90
CA GLY A 183 14.89 5.55 26.33
C GLY A 183 13.61 5.59 27.19
N ALA A 184 12.43 5.54 26.58
CA ALA A 184 11.14 5.52 27.27
C ALA A 184 10.32 4.26 26.93
N GLY A 185 9.50 3.82 27.89
CA GLY A 185 8.53 2.74 27.67
C GLY A 185 7.21 3.31 27.19
N TYR A 186 6.64 2.69 26.14
CA TYR A 186 5.34 3.07 25.58
C TYR A 186 4.39 1.88 25.58
N THR A 187 3.14 2.12 25.92
CA THR A 187 2.05 1.24 25.51
C THR A 187 1.80 1.41 24.01
N PHE A 188 1.14 0.43 23.37
CA PHE A 188 0.84 0.50 21.94
C PHE A 188 -0.04 1.71 21.59
N GLY A 189 -1.01 2.04 22.49
CA GLY A 189 -1.87 3.20 22.31
C GLY A 189 -1.14 4.54 22.45
N GLU A 190 -0.21 4.67 23.40
CA GLU A 190 0.60 5.88 23.54
C GLU A 190 1.47 6.11 22.32
N PHE A 191 2.17 5.07 21.84
CA PHE A 191 2.99 5.19 20.63
C PHE A 191 2.13 5.47 19.40
N GLY A 192 1.00 4.78 19.23
CA GLY A 192 0.08 5.06 18.12
C GLY A 192 -0.36 6.52 18.08
N ARG A 193 -0.75 7.11 19.22
CA ARG A 193 -1.14 8.53 19.31
C ARG A 193 0.02 9.51 19.13
N SER A 194 1.24 9.12 19.46
CA SER A 194 2.41 9.98 19.27
C SER A 194 2.82 10.10 17.81
N VAL A 195 2.53 9.08 16.97
CA VAL A 195 2.92 9.06 15.56
C VAL A 195 1.78 9.34 14.58
N CYS A 196 0.53 9.19 15.00
CA CYS A 196 -0.63 9.49 14.16
C CYS A 196 -1.80 9.92 15.05
N ARG A 197 -2.15 11.20 14.95
CA ARG A 197 -3.30 11.76 15.68
C ARG A 197 -4.59 11.35 14.99
N LYS A 198 -5.66 11.29 15.77
CA LYS A 198 -7.00 11.15 15.21
C LYS A 198 -7.29 12.37 14.34
N ASP A 199 -7.90 12.12 13.20
CA ASP A 199 -8.32 13.18 12.25
C ASP A 199 -7.15 13.98 11.63
N GLU A 200 -5.94 13.41 11.63
CA GLU A 200 -4.76 14.03 11.01
C GLU A 200 -4.83 14.03 9.48
N TYR A 201 -5.45 13.00 8.92
CA TYR A 201 -5.60 12.81 7.48
C TYR A 201 -7.06 12.88 7.04
N VAL A 202 -7.31 13.58 5.93
CA VAL A 202 -8.62 13.66 5.27
C VAL A 202 -8.64 12.72 4.09
N ALA A 203 -9.68 11.88 4.02
CA ALA A 203 -9.93 10.99 2.89
C ALA A 203 -10.66 11.75 1.77
N LEU A 204 -10.07 11.79 0.58
CA LEU A 204 -10.52 12.55 -0.59
C LEU A 204 -10.79 11.61 -1.76
N THR A 205 -11.78 11.97 -2.59
CA THR A 205 -12.09 11.29 -3.84
C THR A 205 -12.61 12.27 -4.89
N SER A 206 -12.86 11.78 -6.13
CA SER A 206 -13.31 12.66 -7.21
C SER A 206 -14.24 11.91 -8.18
N PHE A 207 -15.54 11.94 -7.94
CA PHE A 207 -16.53 11.29 -8.81
C PHE A 207 -17.78 12.15 -8.97
N THR A 208 -18.40 12.15 -10.16
CA THR A 208 -19.52 13.02 -10.51
C THR A 208 -20.89 12.45 -10.19
N HIS A 209 -20.99 11.18 -9.82
CA HIS A 209 -22.25 10.55 -9.40
C HIS A 209 -22.70 10.99 -7.99
N HIS A 210 -21.83 11.70 -7.28
CA HIS A 210 -22.16 12.44 -6.05
C HIS A 210 -21.77 13.93 -6.18
N PRO A 211 -22.44 14.84 -5.47
CA PRO A 211 -22.09 16.27 -5.53
C PRO A 211 -20.65 16.53 -5.09
N PHE A 212 -19.94 17.44 -5.75
CA PHE A 212 -18.67 17.93 -5.26
C PHE A 212 -18.87 18.78 -3.99
N ASN A 213 -17.80 18.95 -3.21
CA ASN A 213 -17.76 19.63 -1.92
C ASN A 213 -18.69 19.02 -0.87
N SER A 214 -18.91 17.71 -0.95
CA SER A 214 -19.67 16.92 0.00
C SER A 214 -18.97 15.60 0.29
N ALA A 215 -19.29 14.98 1.42
CA ALA A 215 -18.77 13.66 1.76
C ALA A 215 -19.80 12.57 1.45
N PHE A 216 -19.34 11.45 0.94
CA PHE A 216 -20.18 10.27 0.72
C PHE A 216 -19.39 8.98 1.01
N VAL A 217 -20.08 7.87 1.19
CA VAL A 217 -19.45 6.56 1.35
C VAL A 217 -19.01 6.07 -0.03
N LEU A 218 -17.69 6.01 -0.25
CA LEU A 218 -17.14 5.59 -1.54
C LEU A 218 -17.49 4.13 -1.83
N GLU A 219 -18.11 3.88 -2.98
CA GLU A 219 -18.66 2.59 -3.40
C GLU A 219 -17.62 1.72 -4.09
N VAL A 220 -16.58 1.35 -3.35
CA VAL A 220 -15.56 0.39 -3.79
C VAL A 220 -15.48 -0.79 -2.81
N ASN A 221 -15.04 -1.95 -3.31
CA ASN A 221 -15.02 -3.18 -2.52
C ASN A 221 -14.09 -3.12 -1.32
N ASP A 222 -12.99 -2.40 -1.43
CA ASP A 222 -11.98 -2.28 -0.37
C ASP A 222 -12.39 -1.28 0.73
N ASN A 223 -13.44 -0.46 0.51
CA ASN A 223 -14.06 0.37 1.55
C ASN A 223 -14.95 -0.47 2.49
N VAL A 224 -14.34 -1.43 3.14
CA VAL A 224 -15.03 -2.43 3.99
C VAL A 224 -15.71 -1.85 5.22
N ASN A 225 -15.20 -0.73 5.73
CA ASN A 225 -15.77 -0.02 6.87
C ASN A 225 -16.87 0.98 6.45
N ARG A 226 -17.09 1.17 5.14
CA ARG A 226 -17.99 2.19 4.60
C ARG A 226 -17.61 3.60 5.06
N ASP A 227 -16.30 3.90 5.00
CA ASP A 227 -15.76 5.21 5.35
C ASP A 227 -16.23 6.28 4.36
N TYR A 228 -16.35 7.52 4.86
CA TYR A 228 -16.71 8.68 4.07
C TYR A 228 -15.50 9.32 3.44
N PHE A 229 -15.66 9.77 2.19
CA PHE A 229 -14.65 10.49 1.43
C PHE A 229 -15.19 11.86 1.01
N TYR A 230 -14.39 12.90 1.15
CA TYR A 230 -14.76 14.22 0.69
C TYR A 230 -14.52 14.33 -0.82
N ASN A 231 -15.57 14.66 -1.55
CA ASN A 231 -15.59 14.62 -3.01
C ASN A 231 -15.19 15.98 -3.62
N LEU A 232 -14.14 15.99 -4.41
CA LEU A 232 -13.61 17.19 -5.04
C LEU A 232 -13.37 16.98 -6.53
N PRO A 233 -13.37 18.03 -7.38
CA PRO A 233 -12.93 17.90 -8.77
C PRO A 233 -11.51 17.35 -8.86
N ILE A 234 -11.20 16.55 -9.89
CA ILE A 234 -9.90 15.87 -10.02
C ILE A 234 -8.72 16.84 -10.08
N ASP A 235 -8.91 18.01 -10.71
CA ASP A 235 -7.85 19.04 -10.75
C ASP A 235 -7.57 19.62 -9.37
N THR A 236 -8.57 19.68 -8.49
CA THR A 236 -8.40 20.06 -7.09
C THR A 236 -7.57 19.03 -6.34
N LEU A 237 -7.78 17.72 -6.58
CA LEU A 237 -6.95 16.67 -5.99
C LEU A 237 -5.48 16.78 -6.42
N VAL A 238 -5.23 17.09 -7.71
CA VAL A 238 -3.86 17.37 -8.20
C VAL A 238 -3.26 18.55 -7.46
N ALA A 239 -4.01 19.66 -7.35
CA ALA A 239 -3.53 20.87 -6.69
C ALA A 239 -3.26 20.67 -5.19
N ILE A 240 -4.14 19.94 -4.48
CA ILE A 240 -3.92 19.56 -3.07
C ILE A 240 -2.65 18.73 -2.94
N THR A 241 -2.46 17.71 -3.78
CA THR A 241 -1.27 16.84 -3.76
C THR A 241 0.01 17.65 -3.98
N GLU A 242 0.04 18.53 -4.99
CA GLU A 242 1.19 19.41 -5.24
C GLU A 242 1.47 20.36 -4.09
N ARG A 243 0.42 20.96 -3.50
CA ARG A 243 0.53 21.88 -2.36
C ARG A 243 1.06 21.15 -1.13
N SER A 244 0.53 19.97 -0.81
CA SER A 244 0.97 19.12 0.30
C SER A 244 2.46 18.80 0.19
N LEU A 245 2.90 18.30 -0.97
CA LEU A 245 4.31 17.97 -1.20
C LEU A 245 5.23 19.19 -1.06
N LYS A 246 4.84 20.35 -1.59
CA LYS A 246 5.61 21.61 -1.46
C LYS A 246 5.70 22.10 -0.02
N ALA A 247 4.68 21.81 0.79
CA ALA A 247 4.68 22.10 2.23
C ALA A 247 5.44 21.06 3.07
N GLY A 248 5.92 19.98 2.45
CA GLY A 248 6.67 18.91 3.13
C GLY A 248 5.81 17.72 3.57
N HIS A 249 4.54 17.69 3.19
CA HIS A 249 3.58 16.64 3.57
C HIS A 249 3.40 15.61 2.46
N PRO A 250 3.65 14.32 2.70
CA PRO A 250 3.35 13.25 1.76
C PRO A 250 1.83 13.02 1.66
N VAL A 251 1.41 12.34 0.60
CA VAL A 251 0.01 11.98 0.39
C VAL A 251 -0.10 10.48 0.16
N CYS A 252 -1.00 9.79 0.84
CA CYS A 252 -1.30 8.39 0.53
C CYS A 252 -2.25 8.35 -0.66
N TRP A 253 -1.94 7.53 -1.65
CA TRP A 253 -2.68 7.35 -2.89
C TRP A 253 -3.21 5.92 -3.01
N GLU A 254 -4.42 5.80 -3.49
CA GLU A 254 -5.02 4.54 -3.89
C GLU A 254 -5.65 4.65 -5.26
N GLY A 255 -5.47 3.62 -6.09
CA GLY A 255 -6.00 3.58 -7.44
C GLY A 255 -5.63 2.32 -8.20
N ASP A 256 -5.86 2.38 -9.49
CA ASP A 256 -5.68 1.26 -10.40
C ASP A 256 -4.24 1.18 -10.90
N THR A 257 -3.65 0.00 -10.79
CA THR A 257 -2.31 -0.34 -11.28
C THR A 257 -2.31 -1.55 -12.20
N SER A 258 -3.49 -2.10 -12.53
CA SER A 258 -3.66 -3.28 -13.39
C SER A 258 -3.54 -2.97 -14.89
N GLU A 259 -3.07 -1.79 -15.25
CA GLU A 259 -2.97 -1.27 -16.61
C GLU A 259 -1.61 -1.55 -17.24
N GLU A 260 -1.59 -1.75 -18.56
CA GLU A 260 -0.35 -1.89 -19.35
C GLU A 260 0.63 -0.73 -19.14
N GLY A 261 0.12 0.49 -18.92
CA GLY A 261 0.92 1.69 -18.67
C GLY A 261 1.53 1.78 -17.26
N PHE A 262 1.22 0.85 -16.35
CA PHE A 262 1.85 0.70 -15.05
C PHE A 262 2.98 -0.34 -15.12
N ASP A 263 4.18 0.10 -15.40
CA ASP A 263 5.36 -0.77 -15.50
C ASP A 263 6.27 -0.59 -14.27
N PHE A 264 6.21 -1.54 -13.33
CA PHE A 264 7.06 -1.51 -12.13
C PHE A 264 8.55 -1.65 -12.49
N VAL A 265 8.90 -2.48 -13.48
CA VAL A 265 10.31 -2.73 -13.85
C VAL A 265 10.96 -1.47 -14.40
N GLU A 266 10.25 -0.76 -15.29
CA GLU A 266 10.67 0.54 -15.79
C GLU A 266 10.51 1.66 -14.75
N GLY A 267 9.63 1.48 -13.74
CA GLY A 267 9.35 2.45 -12.70
C GLY A 267 8.48 3.61 -13.16
N TYR A 268 7.56 3.35 -14.08
CA TYR A 268 6.65 4.37 -14.61
C TYR A 268 5.19 3.93 -14.58
N ALA A 269 4.31 4.92 -14.36
CA ALA A 269 2.87 4.82 -14.59
C ALA A 269 2.45 5.93 -15.57
N ARG A 270 2.12 5.56 -16.81
CA ARG A 270 1.83 6.49 -17.91
C ARG A 270 0.63 5.99 -18.71
N LEU A 271 -0.19 6.89 -19.19
CA LEU A 271 -1.17 6.54 -20.22
C LEU A 271 -0.46 6.32 -21.56
N PRO A 272 -1.04 5.52 -22.48
CA PRO A 272 -0.49 5.32 -23.81
C PRO A 272 -0.17 6.64 -24.52
N GLN A 273 0.86 6.65 -25.36
CA GLN A 273 1.18 7.81 -26.22
C GLN A 273 -0.05 8.13 -27.10
N HIS A 274 -0.32 9.40 -27.29
CA HIS A 274 -1.49 9.90 -28.04
C HIS A 274 -2.85 9.78 -27.33
N SER A 275 -2.89 9.40 -26.05
CA SER A 275 -4.11 9.55 -25.26
C SER A 275 -4.47 11.03 -25.12
N THR A 276 -5.73 11.36 -25.25
CA THR A 276 -6.23 12.70 -24.89
C THR A 276 -6.04 12.93 -23.39
N ALA A 277 -5.82 14.18 -22.98
CA ALA A 277 -5.73 14.54 -21.58
C ALA A 277 -7.01 14.10 -20.84
N PRO A 278 -6.91 13.37 -19.71
CA PRO A 278 -8.07 12.87 -19.00
C PRO A 278 -8.95 14.00 -18.47
N THR A 279 -10.25 13.88 -18.74
CA THR A 279 -11.27 14.76 -18.20
C THR A 279 -11.96 14.12 -16.99
N GLN A 280 -12.69 14.92 -16.22
CA GLN A 280 -13.53 14.43 -15.12
C GLN A 280 -14.57 13.40 -15.61
N GLU A 281 -15.14 13.61 -16.79
CA GLU A 281 -16.11 12.69 -17.39
C GLU A 281 -15.46 11.35 -17.80
N MET A 282 -14.29 11.39 -18.45
CA MET A 282 -13.54 10.18 -18.82
C MET A 282 -13.23 9.33 -17.58
N ARG A 283 -12.83 10.00 -16.49
CA ARG A 283 -12.58 9.38 -15.20
C ARG A 283 -13.84 8.70 -14.64
N GLN A 284 -14.98 9.39 -14.66
CA GLN A 284 -16.26 8.85 -14.19
C GLN A 284 -16.66 7.60 -14.96
N VAL A 285 -16.62 7.69 -16.29
CA VAL A 285 -16.93 6.54 -17.17
C VAL A 285 -15.97 5.37 -16.92
N ALA A 286 -14.68 5.63 -16.70
CA ALA A 286 -13.71 4.56 -16.40
C ALA A 286 -14.03 3.85 -15.08
N PHE A 287 -14.45 4.58 -14.05
CA PHE A 287 -14.88 4.03 -12.77
C PHE A 287 -16.18 3.20 -12.91
N GLU A 288 -17.23 3.76 -13.50
CA GLU A 288 -18.52 3.10 -13.67
C GLU A 288 -18.45 1.84 -14.52
N THR A 289 -17.52 1.80 -15.48
CA THR A 289 -17.30 0.65 -16.38
C THR A 289 -16.23 -0.31 -15.89
N LEU A 290 -15.77 -0.15 -14.64
CA LEU A 290 -14.75 -0.98 -14.00
C LEU A 290 -13.41 -1.03 -14.77
N ARG A 291 -13.11 0.00 -15.56
CA ARG A 291 -11.80 0.23 -16.18
C ARG A 291 -10.82 0.97 -15.26
N THR A 292 -11.30 1.41 -14.13
CA THR A 292 -10.50 1.94 -13.03
C THR A 292 -11.03 1.32 -11.74
N THR A 293 -10.18 0.58 -11.05
CA THR A 293 -10.51 -0.18 -9.84
C THR A 293 -9.59 0.19 -8.66
N ASP A 294 -10.00 -0.21 -7.45
CA ASP A 294 -9.29 0.00 -6.18
C ASP A 294 -8.32 -1.16 -5.92
N ASP A 295 -7.17 -1.21 -6.57
CA ASP A 295 -6.31 -2.39 -6.50
C ASP A 295 -4.94 -2.17 -5.84
N HIS A 296 -4.46 -0.94 -5.67
CA HIS A 296 -3.15 -0.70 -5.06
C HIS A 296 -3.03 0.65 -4.35
N CYS A 297 -2.20 0.66 -3.29
CA CYS A 297 -1.95 1.83 -2.46
C CYS A 297 -0.45 2.13 -2.36
N MET A 298 -0.07 3.41 -2.50
CA MET A 298 1.32 3.91 -2.45
C MET A 298 1.40 5.25 -1.75
N ALA A 299 2.60 5.65 -1.29
CA ALA A 299 2.85 7.01 -0.79
C ALA A 299 3.39 7.90 -1.92
N ILE A 300 2.78 9.09 -2.12
CA ILE A 300 3.31 10.15 -2.98
C ILE A 300 4.30 10.95 -2.16
N VAL A 301 5.56 11.01 -2.63
CA VAL A 301 6.67 11.60 -1.86
C VAL A 301 7.47 12.63 -2.64
N GLY A 302 7.01 13.08 -3.79
CA GLY A 302 7.72 14.11 -4.52
C GLY A 302 7.15 14.46 -5.89
N LEU A 303 7.82 15.41 -6.53
CA LEU A 303 7.51 15.98 -7.84
C LEU A 303 8.71 15.82 -8.77
N ALA A 304 8.44 15.55 -10.03
CA ALA A 304 9.45 15.45 -11.08
C ALA A 304 8.87 15.88 -12.44
N HIS A 305 9.75 16.13 -13.41
CA HIS A 305 9.36 16.34 -14.80
C HIS A 305 10.35 15.66 -15.74
N ASP A 306 9.93 15.36 -16.95
CA ASP A 306 10.84 14.87 -17.99
C ASP A 306 11.42 16.02 -18.84
N SER A 307 12.31 15.69 -19.78
CA SER A 307 12.96 16.65 -20.67
C SER A 307 11.99 17.42 -21.60
N GLN A 308 10.73 16.97 -21.67
CA GLN A 308 9.66 17.64 -22.44
C GLN A 308 8.74 18.46 -21.55
N GLY A 309 9.01 18.54 -20.24
CA GLY A 309 8.21 19.26 -19.26
C GLY A 309 6.97 18.48 -18.79
N LYS A 310 6.80 17.20 -19.14
CA LYS A 310 5.71 16.38 -18.63
C LYS A 310 5.94 16.10 -17.14
N ARG A 311 4.94 16.42 -16.32
CA ARG A 311 5.02 16.33 -14.85
C ARG A 311 4.66 14.94 -14.34
N TYR A 312 5.32 14.56 -13.23
CA TYR A 312 5.14 13.29 -12.55
C TYR A 312 5.08 13.47 -11.04
N PHE A 313 4.29 12.66 -10.37
CA PHE A 313 4.44 12.38 -8.95
C PHE A 313 5.47 11.28 -8.73
N ILE A 314 6.29 11.41 -7.68
CA ILE A 314 7.20 10.35 -7.24
C ILE A 314 6.45 9.50 -6.22
N MET A 315 6.26 8.21 -6.55
CA MET A 315 5.56 7.25 -5.74
C MET A 315 6.55 6.34 -5.02
N LYS A 316 6.42 6.15 -3.71
CA LYS A 316 7.10 5.11 -2.96
C LYS A 316 6.21 3.87 -2.94
N ASN A 317 6.62 2.83 -3.68
CA ASN A 317 5.89 1.56 -3.77
C ASN A 317 6.32 0.59 -2.65
N SER A 318 5.63 -0.54 -2.53
CA SER A 318 5.86 -1.61 -1.55
C SER A 318 6.14 -2.97 -2.21
N TRP A 319 6.80 -2.99 -3.37
CA TRP A 319 7.16 -4.22 -4.10
C TRP A 319 8.68 -4.46 -4.12
N GLY A 320 9.36 -4.07 -3.03
CA GLY A 320 10.81 -4.17 -2.94
C GLY A 320 11.54 -3.17 -3.85
N THR A 321 12.83 -3.41 -4.05
CA THR A 321 13.73 -2.44 -4.72
C THR A 321 14.18 -2.89 -6.11
N ASP A 322 13.65 -4.00 -6.64
CA ASP A 322 14.08 -4.58 -7.93
C ASP A 322 13.41 -3.92 -9.14
N ASN A 323 13.55 -2.60 -9.25
CA ASN A 323 13.16 -1.82 -10.42
C ASN A 323 14.22 -0.77 -10.77
N ALA A 324 14.01 0.01 -11.84
CA ALA A 324 14.96 1.01 -12.31
C ALA A 324 15.27 2.13 -11.28
N PHE A 325 14.36 2.36 -10.32
CA PHE A 325 14.44 3.46 -9.36
C PHE A 325 14.42 3.00 -7.90
N LYS A 326 14.86 1.77 -7.62
CA LYS A 326 14.98 1.20 -6.27
C LYS A 326 13.67 1.24 -5.47
N GLY A 327 12.58 0.81 -6.12
CA GLY A 327 11.24 0.71 -5.53
C GLY A 327 10.41 1.99 -5.63
N PHE A 328 10.97 3.08 -6.15
CA PHE A 328 10.19 4.27 -6.50
C PHE A 328 9.64 4.16 -7.92
N MET A 329 8.58 4.93 -8.20
CA MET A 329 7.96 5.02 -9.51
C MET A 329 7.61 6.47 -9.84
N PHE A 330 7.49 6.77 -11.13
CA PHE A 330 7.08 8.07 -11.64
C PHE A 330 5.70 7.95 -12.29
N MET A 331 4.69 8.50 -11.63
CA MET A 331 3.31 8.50 -12.11
C MET A 331 3.01 9.82 -12.81
N SER A 332 2.66 9.78 -14.10
CA SER A 332 2.28 11.00 -14.83
C SER A 332 0.99 11.59 -14.26
N ILE A 333 0.86 12.93 -14.33
CA ILE A 333 -0.36 13.62 -13.87
C ILE A 333 -1.60 13.10 -14.61
N ASP A 334 -1.49 12.73 -15.88
CA ASP A 334 -2.59 12.14 -16.65
C ASP A 334 -3.00 10.78 -16.09
N TYR A 335 -2.01 9.89 -15.76
CA TYR A 335 -2.31 8.62 -15.13
C TYR A 335 -2.99 8.82 -13.77
N PHE A 336 -2.45 9.70 -12.95
CA PHE A 336 -3.05 10.08 -11.67
C PHE A 336 -4.50 10.54 -11.84
N LYS A 337 -4.78 11.47 -12.77
CA LYS A 337 -6.13 11.96 -13.02
C LYS A 337 -7.11 10.86 -13.38
N LEU A 338 -6.70 9.91 -14.23
CA LEU A 338 -7.59 8.87 -14.72
C LEU A 338 -7.77 7.75 -13.71
N LYS A 339 -6.69 7.35 -13.00
CA LYS A 339 -6.61 6.09 -12.27
C LYS A 339 -6.65 6.22 -10.74
N THR A 340 -6.73 7.43 -10.18
CA THR A 340 -6.88 7.63 -8.73
C THR A 340 -8.28 7.24 -8.28
N ILE A 341 -8.40 6.42 -7.26
CA ILE A 341 -9.65 6.14 -6.54
C ILE A 341 -9.78 7.08 -5.34
N ALA A 342 -8.75 7.14 -4.50
CA ALA A 342 -8.78 7.94 -3.28
C ALA A 342 -7.39 8.49 -2.92
N LEU A 343 -7.40 9.52 -2.07
CA LEU A 343 -6.21 10.11 -1.44
C LEU A 343 -6.44 10.30 0.05
N TRP A 344 -5.36 10.26 0.82
CA TRP A 344 -5.34 10.74 2.21
C TRP A 344 -4.25 11.80 2.33
N ALA A 345 -4.67 13.01 2.56
CA ALA A 345 -3.79 14.18 2.71
C ALA A 345 -3.88 14.74 4.13
N GLN A 346 -2.82 15.38 4.58
CA GLN A 346 -2.81 16.12 5.85
C GLN A 346 -3.95 17.15 5.85
N GLN A 347 -4.68 17.24 6.96
CA GLN A 347 -5.86 18.08 7.09
C GLN A 347 -5.56 19.55 6.77
N ASP A 348 -4.40 20.05 7.21
CA ASP A 348 -3.99 21.44 7.01
C ASP A 348 -3.68 21.79 5.54
N CYS A 349 -3.65 20.79 4.65
CA CYS A 349 -3.40 20.94 3.22
C CYS A 349 -4.66 20.88 2.35
N VAL A 350 -5.83 20.60 2.92
CA VAL A 350 -7.10 20.40 2.17
C VAL A 350 -7.97 21.65 2.03
#